data_2ec84aacdf61fb05be03c34754e6f507
#
_entry.id   2ec84aacdf61fb05be03c34754e6f507
#
_cell.length_a   1.000
_cell.length_b   1.000
_cell.length_c   1.000
_cell.angle_alpha   90.00
_cell.angle_beta   90.00
_cell.angle_gamma   90.00
#
_symmetry.space_group_name_H-M   'P 1'
#
loop_
_entity.id
_entity.type
_entity.pdbx_description
1 polymer ?
#
loop_
_entity_poly.entity_id
_entity_poly.type
_entity_poly.pdbx_seq_one_letter_code
_entity_poly.pdbx_strand_id
1 'polypeptide(L)'
;MKKKVVSLLGILTTSDRNAEVTREEFAGMLVKASSQRQSYGAAVTGAVFADVAADSQYASAIRTASSNEWMSGFLGGNFKPEEGVTLRDAAKGVLGLLGYTNEDFSGNLNGNRMAEFSALSLDSGIFRNQDEVLTREDCIHLFNNLMKAQMKEGGQYGSKVFDLTYNSDGEVNTSSILDNSLKGPKILNQGSRNLKHLVPFSLDKAVMFLNGESSDEIEINDYATVVYYHEETKTIFAYSSDGENKGATDGRIKAIYYSASDPFTPVSVALNSH
;
A
#
# COMPACT_ATOMS: atom_id res chain seq x y z
N MET A 1 11.86 5.18 -0.60
CA MET A 1 10.96 5.42 0.54
C MET A 1 9.47 5.33 0.14
N LYS A 2 9.00 6.06 -0.89
CA LYS A 2 7.58 6.09 -1.33
C LYS A 2 6.97 4.70 -1.59
N LYS A 3 7.65 3.82 -2.35
CA LYS A 3 7.22 2.43 -2.60
C LYS A 3 6.99 1.67 -1.29
N LYS A 4 7.90 1.84 -0.31
CA LYS A 4 7.80 1.17 0.99
C LYS A 4 6.51 1.56 1.74
N VAL A 5 6.16 2.85 1.77
CA VAL A 5 4.92 3.32 2.42
C VAL A 5 3.70 2.68 1.78
N VAL A 6 3.56 2.79 0.46
CA VAL A 6 2.39 2.30 -0.29
C VAL A 6 2.24 0.78 -0.18
N SER A 7 3.37 0.05 -0.17
CA SER A 7 3.36 -1.41 -0.01
C SER A 7 3.04 -1.83 1.43
N LEU A 8 3.60 -1.16 2.44
CA LEU A 8 3.31 -1.45 3.85
C LEU A 8 1.83 -1.23 4.20
N LEU A 9 1.19 -0.24 3.55
CA LEU A 9 -0.24 0.02 3.70
C LEU A 9 -1.12 -0.96 2.88
N GLY A 10 -0.51 -1.90 2.15
CA GLY A 10 -1.22 -2.88 1.34
C GLY A 10 -1.95 -2.31 0.12
N ILE A 11 -1.64 -1.06 -0.27
CA ILE A 11 -2.33 -0.38 -1.38
C ILE A 11 -1.88 -0.94 -2.72
N LEU A 12 -0.56 -0.97 -2.95
CA LEU A 12 0.06 -1.49 -4.17
C LEU A 12 1.40 -2.13 -3.87
N THR A 13 1.59 -3.36 -4.34
CA THR A 13 2.89 -4.04 -4.40
C THR A 13 3.17 -4.42 -5.83
N THR A 14 4.36 -4.14 -6.31
CA THR A 14 4.75 -4.45 -7.69
C THR A 14 6.25 -4.63 -7.83
N SER A 15 6.66 -5.60 -8.65
CA SER A 15 8.02 -5.74 -9.18
C SER A 15 8.19 -4.93 -10.47
N ASP A 16 7.13 -4.86 -11.30
CA ASP A 16 7.13 -4.08 -12.54
C ASP A 16 6.48 -2.70 -12.32
N ARG A 17 7.33 -1.66 -12.24
CA ARG A 17 6.89 -0.28 -12.04
C ARG A 17 6.38 0.38 -13.31
N ASN A 18 6.76 -0.14 -14.49
CA ASN A 18 6.41 0.45 -15.78
C ASN A 18 5.08 -0.06 -16.32
N ALA A 19 4.53 -1.12 -15.75
CA ALA A 19 3.24 -1.64 -16.15
C ALA A 19 2.16 -0.57 -16.01
N GLU A 20 1.31 -0.44 -17.01
CA GLU A 20 0.11 0.39 -16.97
C GLU A 20 -0.87 -0.17 -15.94
N VAL A 21 -1.67 0.71 -15.36
CA VAL A 21 -2.68 0.37 -14.35
C VAL A 21 -4.05 0.42 -14.99
N THR A 22 -4.80 -0.68 -14.86
CA THR A 22 -6.18 -0.73 -15.34
C THR A 22 -7.14 -0.02 -14.38
N ARG A 23 -8.33 0.30 -14.87
CA ARG A 23 -9.38 0.97 -14.07
C ARG A 23 -9.85 0.09 -12.89
N GLU A 24 -9.92 -1.23 -13.07
CA GLU A 24 -10.26 -2.15 -12.00
C GLU A 24 -9.16 -2.26 -10.92
N GLU A 25 -7.89 -2.32 -11.35
CA GLU A 25 -6.75 -2.28 -10.42
C GLU A 25 -6.76 -0.99 -9.60
N PHE A 26 -7.02 0.15 -10.27
CA PHE A 26 -7.07 1.44 -9.60
C PHE A 26 -8.25 1.57 -8.62
N ALA A 27 -9.43 1.02 -8.97
CA ALA A 27 -10.54 0.91 -8.02
C ALA A 27 -10.14 0.10 -6.78
N GLY A 28 -9.39 -0.98 -6.96
CA GLY A 28 -8.81 -1.77 -5.87
C GLY A 28 -7.87 -0.94 -4.99
N MET A 29 -6.99 -0.14 -5.61
CA MET A 29 -6.07 0.73 -4.87
C MET A 29 -6.80 1.81 -4.07
N LEU A 30 -7.84 2.46 -4.65
CA LEU A 30 -8.65 3.45 -3.95
C LEU A 30 -9.32 2.87 -2.70
N VAL A 31 -9.93 1.69 -2.83
CA VAL A 31 -10.59 1.03 -1.69
C VAL A 31 -9.59 0.65 -0.61
N LYS A 32 -8.46 0.07 -0.99
CA LYS A 32 -7.37 -0.26 -0.04
C LYS A 32 -6.78 0.99 0.63
N ALA A 33 -6.75 2.12 -0.07
CA ALA A 33 -6.29 3.39 0.46
C ALA A 33 -7.33 4.12 1.33
N SER A 34 -8.55 3.61 1.46
CA SER A 34 -9.65 4.28 2.16
C SER A 34 -9.97 3.69 3.54
N SER A 35 -10.84 4.35 4.28
CA SER A 35 -11.43 3.79 5.50
C SER A 35 -12.30 2.56 5.24
N GLN A 36 -12.69 2.31 3.98
CA GLN A 36 -13.50 1.16 3.56
C GLN A 36 -12.65 -0.02 3.07
N ARG A 37 -11.35 -0.05 3.35
CA ARG A 37 -10.40 -1.09 2.88
C ARG A 37 -10.84 -2.53 3.18
N GLN A 38 -11.62 -2.74 4.21
CA GLN A 38 -12.15 -4.07 4.55
C GLN A 38 -13.20 -4.58 3.56
N SER A 39 -13.81 -3.70 2.73
CA SER A 39 -14.74 -4.11 1.68
C SER A 39 -14.05 -4.73 0.47
N TYR A 40 -12.72 -4.58 0.35
CA TYR A 40 -11.96 -5.20 -0.74
C TYR A 40 -12.02 -6.73 -0.66
N GLY A 41 -12.47 -7.36 -1.76
CA GLY A 41 -12.62 -8.81 -1.84
C GLY A 41 -13.86 -9.36 -1.12
N ALA A 42 -14.77 -8.50 -0.65
CA ALA A 42 -16.06 -8.94 -0.11
C ALA A 42 -16.94 -9.54 -1.22
N ALA A 43 -17.79 -10.51 -0.88
CA ALA A 43 -18.72 -11.09 -1.83
C ALA A 43 -19.71 -10.04 -2.36
N VAL A 44 -19.92 -10.06 -3.66
CA VAL A 44 -20.81 -9.13 -4.36
C VAL A 44 -22.02 -9.90 -4.89
N THR A 45 -23.21 -9.43 -4.54
CA THR A 45 -24.45 -9.98 -5.11
C THR A 45 -24.95 -9.06 -6.23
N GLY A 46 -25.05 -9.62 -7.44
CA GLY A 46 -25.49 -8.90 -8.65
C GLY A 46 -24.38 -8.05 -9.30
N ALA A 47 -24.50 -7.85 -10.60
CA ALA A 47 -23.59 -7.01 -11.38
C ALA A 47 -23.76 -5.53 -11.01
N VAL A 48 -22.64 -4.82 -10.90
CA VAL A 48 -22.62 -3.36 -10.69
C VAL A 48 -22.65 -2.65 -12.04
N PHE A 49 -21.94 -3.21 -13.02
CA PHE A 49 -21.86 -2.77 -14.41
C PHE A 49 -22.02 -3.98 -15.32
N ALA A 50 -22.47 -3.75 -16.55
CA ALA A 50 -22.76 -4.82 -17.51
C ALA A 50 -21.51 -5.64 -17.87
N ASP A 51 -20.34 -5.01 -17.81
CA ASP A 51 -19.03 -5.57 -18.17
C ASP A 51 -18.19 -5.98 -16.94
N VAL A 52 -18.78 -6.02 -15.75
CA VAL A 52 -18.11 -6.46 -14.51
C VAL A 52 -18.81 -7.68 -13.95
N ALA A 53 -18.18 -8.84 -14.06
CA ALA A 53 -18.70 -10.07 -13.48
C ALA A 53 -18.74 -10.01 -11.95
N ALA A 54 -19.80 -10.53 -11.33
CA ALA A 54 -19.97 -10.47 -9.88
C ALA A 54 -18.90 -11.26 -9.10
N ASP A 55 -18.29 -12.24 -9.74
CA ASP A 55 -17.18 -13.07 -9.21
C ASP A 55 -15.79 -12.51 -9.56
N SER A 56 -15.68 -11.39 -10.28
CA SER A 56 -14.41 -10.71 -10.48
C SER A 56 -13.79 -10.34 -9.14
N GLN A 57 -12.48 -10.53 -9.00
CA GLN A 57 -11.72 -10.14 -7.82
C GLN A 57 -11.85 -8.64 -7.49
N TYR A 58 -12.17 -7.80 -8.48
CA TYR A 58 -12.34 -6.36 -8.33
C TYR A 58 -13.80 -5.93 -8.21
N ALA A 59 -14.78 -6.82 -8.31
CA ALA A 59 -16.20 -6.47 -8.30
C ALA A 59 -16.60 -5.64 -7.06
N SER A 60 -16.13 -6.03 -5.87
CA SER A 60 -16.38 -5.29 -4.63
C SER A 60 -15.73 -3.91 -4.63
N ALA A 61 -14.51 -3.82 -5.16
CA ALA A 61 -13.78 -2.56 -5.22
C ALA A 61 -14.43 -1.58 -6.22
N ILE A 62 -14.83 -2.07 -7.39
CA ILE A 62 -15.55 -1.27 -8.39
C ILE A 62 -16.89 -0.77 -7.82
N ARG A 63 -17.64 -1.65 -7.12
CA ARG A 63 -18.87 -1.26 -6.45
C ARG A 63 -18.61 -0.15 -5.42
N THR A 64 -17.65 -0.34 -4.53
CA THR A 64 -17.33 0.62 -3.48
C THR A 64 -16.87 1.95 -4.07
N ALA A 65 -15.96 1.93 -5.04
CA ALA A 65 -15.45 3.14 -5.68
C ALA A 65 -16.56 3.92 -6.43
N SER A 66 -17.49 3.20 -7.07
CA SER A 66 -18.61 3.82 -7.79
C SER A 66 -19.68 4.35 -6.84
N SER A 67 -20.01 3.63 -5.77
CA SER A 67 -21.01 4.07 -4.77
C SER A 67 -20.54 5.29 -3.98
N ASN A 68 -19.24 5.50 -3.87
CA ASN A 68 -18.67 6.70 -3.23
C ASN A 68 -18.28 7.78 -4.26
N GLU A 69 -18.65 7.63 -5.52
CA GLU A 69 -18.35 8.56 -6.63
C GLU A 69 -16.85 8.78 -6.90
N TRP A 70 -15.96 7.96 -6.33
CA TRP A 70 -14.52 8.03 -6.59
C TRP A 70 -14.19 7.67 -8.04
N MET A 71 -14.96 6.75 -8.62
CA MET A 71 -14.90 6.42 -10.04
C MET A 71 -16.31 6.38 -10.63
N SER A 72 -16.40 6.66 -11.93
CA SER A 72 -17.66 6.57 -12.68
C SER A 72 -17.57 5.53 -13.78
N GLY A 73 -18.70 4.92 -14.08
CA GLY A 73 -18.90 4.19 -15.32
C GLY A 73 -19.08 5.13 -16.51
N PHE A 74 -19.23 4.54 -17.69
CA PHE A 74 -19.47 5.22 -18.96
C PHE A 74 -20.95 5.15 -19.35
N LEU A 75 -21.33 5.98 -20.29
CA LEU A 75 -22.65 5.88 -20.93
C LEU A 75 -22.85 4.46 -21.49
N GLY A 76 -24.03 3.90 -21.24
CA GLY A 76 -24.35 2.52 -21.61
C GLY A 76 -24.12 1.48 -20.51
N GLY A 77 -23.76 1.91 -19.30
CA GLY A 77 -23.72 1.04 -18.11
C GLY A 77 -22.47 0.17 -17.99
N ASN A 78 -21.40 0.54 -18.69
CA ASN A 78 -20.10 -0.14 -18.64
C ASN A 78 -19.12 0.60 -17.73
N PHE A 79 -18.24 -0.15 -17.06
CA PHE A 79 -17.14 0.38 -16.26
C PHE A 79 -15.81 0.42 -17.02
N LYS A 80 -15.65 -0.49 -17.97
CA LYS A 80 -14.44 -0.73 -18.74
C LYS A 80 -13.24 -1.11 -17.85
N PRO A 81 -13.34 -2.23 -17.14
CA PRO A 81 -12.39 -2.61 -16.08
C PRO A 81 -10.96 -2.76 -16.57
N GLU A 82 -10.76 -3.29 -17.78
CA GLU A 82 -9.44 -3.56 -18.37
C GLU A 82 -8.81 -2.35 -19.10
N GLU A 83 -9.57 -1.27 -19.32
CA GLU A 83 -8.98 -0.04 -19.90
C GLU A 83 -8.03 0.61 -18.90
N GLY A 84 -6.98 1.27 -19.43
CA GLY A 84 -6.02 2.01 -18.61
C GLY A 84 -6.66 3.18 -17.87
N VAL A 85 -6.30 3.38 -16.58
CA VAL A 85 -6.77 4.54 -15.82
C VAL A 85 -5.98 5.78 -16.20
N THR A 86 -6.65 6.87 -16.54
CA THR A 86 -6.00 8.16 -16.85
C THR A 86 -5.71 8.96 -15.56
N LEU A 87 -4.76 9.92 -15.66
CA LEU A 87 -4.48 10.83 -14.56
C LEU A 87 -5.73 11.63 -14.13
N ARG A 88 -6.59 12.01 -15.08
CA ARG A 88 -7.86 12.68 -14.79
C ARG A 88 -8.81 11.82 -13.94
N ASP A 89 -8.96 10.55 -14.29
CA ASP A 89 -9.80 9.62 -13.52
C ASP A 89 -9.21 9.37 -12.14
N ALA A 90 -7.89 9.23 -12.06
CA ALA A 90 -7.19 9.05 -10.80
C ALA A 90 -7.30 10.29 -9.89
N ALA A 91 -7.18 11.50 -10.45
CA ALA A 91 -7.38 12.74 -9.71
C ALA A 91 -8.79 12.83 -9.10
N LYS A 92 -9.83 12.45 -9.87
CA LYS A 92 -11.18 12.35 -9.33
C LYS A 92 -11.24 11.41 -8.12
N GLY A 93 -10.66 10.23 -8.23
CA GLY A 93 -10.69 9.21 -7.19
C GLY A 93 -10.02 9.67 -5.89
N VAL A 94 -8.79 10.18 -5.98
CA VAL A 94 -8.04 10.60 -4.78
C VAL A 94 -8.59 11.88 -4.15
N LEU A 95 -9.11 12.82 -4.94
CA LEU A 95 -9.82 13.98 -4.40
C LEU A 95 -11.10 13.56 -3.68
N GLY A 96 -11.81 12.55 -4.19
CA GLY A 96 -12.95 11.95 -3.50
C GLY A 96 -12.57 11.36 -2.15
N LEU A 97 -11.41 10.68 -2.05
CA LEU A 97 -10.88 10.21 -0.76
C LEU A 97 -10.59 11.35 0.21
N LEU A 98 -10.14 12.51 -0.28
CA LEU A 98 -9.91 13.71 0.53
C LEU A 98 -11.17 14.46 0.93
N GLY A 99 -12.35 14.01 0.48
CA GLY A 99 -13.65 14.60 0.81
C GLY A 99 -14.17 15.62 -0.20
N TYR A 100 -13.54 15.73 -1.38
CA TYR A 100 -14.03 16.61 -2.45
C TYR A 100 -15.09 15.89 -3.29
N THR A 101 -16.11 16.61 -3.68
CA THR A 101 -17.21 16.16 -4.54
C THR A 101 -17.26 16.99 -5.82
N ASN A 102 -18.14 16.62 -6.76
CA ASN A 102 -18.36 17.43 -7.96
C ASN A 102 -18.88 18.83 -7.65
N GLU A 103 -19.59 19.02 -6.54
CA GLU A 103 -20.18 20.30 -6.11
C GLU A 103 -19.10 21.32 -5.72
N ASP A 104 -17.91 20.88 -5.38
CA ASP A 104 -16.78 21.74 -5.01
C ASP A 104 -16.14 22.42 -6.23
N PHE A 105 -16.45 21.93 -7.43
CA PHE A 105 -15.83 22.39 -8.66
C PHE A 105 -16.87 23.02 -9.61
N SER A 106 -17.08 24.31 -9.50
CA SER A 106 -17.99 25.04 -10.38
C SER A 106 -17.36 25.35 -11.75
N GLY A 107 -18.18 25.49 -12.80
CA GLY A 107 -17.73 25.89 -14.15
C GLY A 107 -16.98 24.76 -14.86
N ASN A 108 -15.68 24.92 -15.12
CA ASN A 108 -14.85 23.88 -15.75
C ASN A 108 -14.46 22.79 -14.74
N LEU A 109 -15.37 21.83 -14.55
CA LEU A 109 -15.22 20.76 -13.56
C LEU A 109 -13.85 20.04 -13.64
N ASN A 110 -13.43 19.64 -14.84
CA ASN A 110 -12.17 18.91 -15.00
C ASN A 110 -10.93 19.79 -14.76
N GLY A 111 -10.95 21.02 -15.30
CA GLY A 111 -9.85 21.97 -15.11
C GLY A 111 -9.69 22.36 -13.65
N ASN A 112 -10.79 22.64 -12.94
CA ASN A 112 -10.74 23.02 -11.53
C ASN A 112 -10.33 21.85 -10.63
N ARG A 113 -10.78 20.62 -10.96
CA ARG A 113 -10.32 19.41 -10.28
C ARG A 113 -8.82 19.19 -10.44
N MET A 114 -8.28 19.34 -11.63
CA MET A 114 -6.84 19.21 -11.89
C MET A 114 -6.04 20.32 -11.20
N ALA A 115 -6.57 21.54 -11.12
CA ALA A 115 -5.96 22.63 -10.39
C ALA A 115 -5.87 22.32 -8.86
N GLU A 116 -6.95 21.82 -8.26
CA GLU A 116 -6.96 21.41 -6.85
C GLU A 116 -6.01 20.22 -6.61
N PHE A 117 -5.99 19.24 -7.53
CA PHE A 117 -5.08 18.11 -7.47
C PHE A 117 -3.61 18.55 -7.41
N SER A 118 -3.23 19.55 -8.22
CA SER A 118 -1.89 20.13 -8.19
C SER A 118 -1.64 21.02 -6.96
N ALA A 119 -2.64 21.80 -6.53
CA ALA A 119 -2.52 22.64 -5.32
C ALA A 119 -2.25 21.81 -4.07
N LEU A 120 -2.80 20.60 -3.99
CA LEU A 120 -2.53 19.62 -2.92
C LEU A 120 -1.23 18.82 -3.13
N SER A 121 -0.45 19.13 -4.18
CA SER A 121 0.79 18.43 -4.54
C SER A 121 0.61 16.91 -4.77
N LEU A 122 -0.58 16.51 -5.18
CA LEU A 122 -0.89 15.10 -5.47
C LEU A 122 -0.17 14.59 -6.72
N ASP A 123 0.18 15.50 -7.66
CA ASP A 123 0.95 15.24 -8.88
C ASP A 123 2.47 15.19 -8.67
N SER A 124 2.95 15.41 -7.46
CA SER A 124 4.40 15.46 -7.18
C SER A 124 5.12 14.17 -7.60
N GLY A 125 5.98 14.28 -8.62
CA GLY A 125 6.74 13.16 -9.19
C GLY A 125 5.98 12.36 -10.26
N ILE A 126 4.82 12.84 -10.71
CA ILE A 126 4.03 12.28 -11.80
C ILE A 126 4.18 13.21 -13.01
N PHE A 127 4.71 12.69 -14.11
CA PHE A 127 4.98 13.47 -15.34
C PHE A 127 4.04 12.99 -16.46
N ARG A 128 2.73 13.12 -16.23
CA ARG A 128 1.67 12.71 -17.15
C ARG A 128 0.74 13.86 -17.45
N ASN A 129 0.28 13.93 -18.70
CA ASN A 129 -0.86 14.75 -19.05
C ASN A 129 -2.15 14.11 -18.50
N GLN A 130 -3.19 14.91 -18.34
CA GLN A 130 -4.45 14.46 -17.72
C GLN A 130 -5.12 13.26 -18.42
N ASP A 131 -4.89 13.09 -19.72
CA ASP A 131 -5.49 12.04 -20.55
C ASP A 131 -4.55 10.83 -20.77
N GLU A 132 -3.35 10.86 -20.19
CA GLU A 132 -2.41 9.76 -20.27
C GLU A 132 -2.69 8.70 -19.19
N VAL A 133 -2.46 7.45 -19.55
CA VAL A 133 -2.60 6.29 -18.67
C VAL A 133 -1.47 6.28 -17.64
N LEU A 134 -1.82 5.97 -16.40
CA LEU A 134 -0.86 5.87 -15.30
C LEU A 134 -0.15 4.52 -15.32
N THR A 135 1.12 4.56 -14.93
CA THR A 135 1.89 3.35 -14.57
C THR A 135 1.82 3.07 -13.07
N ARG A 136 2.27 1.90 -12.68
CA ARG A 136 2.38 1.54 -11.25
C ARG A 136 3.35 2.46 -10.50
N GLU A 137 4.39 3.00 -11.16
CA GLU A 137 5.27 4.01 -10.55
C GLU A 137 4.50 5.31 -10.28
N ASP A 138 3.70 5.77 -11.24
CA ASP A 138 2.84 6.94 -11.06
C ASP A 138 1.87 6.74 -9.88
N CYS A 139 1.28 5.56 -9.75
CA CYS A 139 0.41 5.22 -8.63
C CYS A 139 1.16 5.16 -7.28
N ILE A 140 2.41 4.68 -7.24
CA ILE A 140 3.24 4.75 -6.04
C ILE A 140 3.43 6.20 -5.59
N HIS A 141 3.74 7.11 -6.52
CA HIS A 141 3.84 8.54 -6.22
C HIS A 141 2.51 9.10 -5.71
N LEU A 142 1.43 8.85 -6.44
CA LEU A 142 0.09 9.33 -6.15
C LEU A 142 -0.37 8.95 -4.73
N PHE A 143 -0.33 7.67 -4.39
CA PHE A 143 -0.80 7.21 -3.09
C PHE A 143 0.12 7.61 -1.94
N ASN A 144 1.44 7.72 -2.16
CA ASN A 144 2.32 8.31 -1.17
C ASN A 144 2.02 9.80 -0.94
N ASN A 145 1.73 10.56 -1.99
CA ASN A 145 1.35 11.96 -1.89
C ASN A 145 0.00 12.11 -1.18
N LEU A 146 -0.97 11.25 -1.50
CA LEU A 146 -2.26 11.19 -0.81
C LEU A 146 -2.11 11.05 0.71
N MET A 147 -1.20 10.18 1.19
CA MET A 147 -0.98 10.02 2.63
C MET A 147 -0.58 11.33 3.32
N LYS A 148 0.10 12.23 2.60
CA LYS A 148 0.58 13.52 3.11
C LYS A 148 -0.37 14.69 2.86
N ALA A 149 -1.34 14.50 1.97
CA ALA A 149 -2.27 15.56 1.56
C ALA A 149 -3.23 15.98 2.69
N GLN A 150 -3.63 17.24 2.66
CA GLN A 150 -4.65 17.76 3.56
C GLN A 150 -6.04 17.36 3.05
N MET A 151 -6.89 16.91 3.95
CA MET A 151 -8.29 16.68 3.66
C MET A 151 -9.05 18.01 3.57
N LYS A 152 -10.14 18.04 2.84
CA LYS A 152 -11.05 19.20 2.73
C LYS A 152 -11.51 19.72 4.10
N GLU A 153 -11.80 18.82 5.02
CA GLU A 153 -12.22 19.13 6.39
C GLU A 153 -11.05 19.38 7.34
N GLY A 154 -9.83 19.40 6.83
CA GLY A 154 -8.60 19.60 7.58
C GLY A 154 -8.00 18.32 8.17
N GLY A 155 -6.69 18.39 8.39
CA GLY A 155 -5.87 17.28 8.85
C GLY A 155 -5.31 16.43 7.71
N GLN A 156 -4.17 15.82 7.95
CA GLN A 156 -3.52 14.96 6.96
C GLN A 156 -4.27 13.64 6.79
N TYR A 157 -4.47 13.23 5.55
CA TYR A 157 -5.21 12.02 5.20
C TYR A 157 -4.65 10.76 5.88
N GLY A 158 -3.34 10.56 5.81
CA GLY A 158 -2.70 9.39 6.41
C GLY A 158 -2.85 9.33 7.93
N SER A 159 -2.84 10.47 8.63
CA SER A 159 -3.11 10.49 10.08
C SER A 159 -4.55 10.12 10.39
N LYS A 160 -5.51 10.60 9.59
CA LYS A 160 -6.95 10.39 9.85
C LYS A 160 -7.42 8.97 9.52
N VAL A 161 -6.84 8.35 8.47
CA VAL A 161 -7.33 7.07 7.93
C VAL A 161 -6.47 5.89 8.37
N PHE A 162 -5.18 6.12 8.64
CA PHE A 162 -4.20 5.07 8.93
C PHE A 162 -3.39 5.33 10.22
N ASP A 163 -3.72 6.34 11.01
CA ASP A 163 -2.99 6.73 12.23
C ASP A 163 -1.49 6.96 11.98
N LEU A 164 -1.12 7.44 10.78
CA LEU A 164 0.27 7.65 10.43
C LEU A 164 0.85 8.85 11.18
N THR A 165 2.11 8.71 11.56
CA THR A 165 2.95 9.83 12.02
C THR A 165 3.93 10.25 10.93
N TYR A 166 4.49 11.43 11.06
CA TYR A 166 5.41 12.01 10.08
C TYR A 166 6.71 12.43 10.75
N ASN A 167 7.79 12.34 10.00
CA ASN A 167 9.09 12.84 10.40
C ASN A 167 9.11 14.38 10.31
N SER A 168 10.20 15.00 10.79
CA SER A 168 10.40 16.46 10.74
C SER A 168 10.45 17.04 9.32
N ASP A 169 10.76 16.23 8.33
CA ASP A 169 10.78 16.58 6.91
C ASP A 169 9.40 16.39 6.21
N GLY A 170 8.37 16.02 6.98
CA GLY A 170 7.00 15.79 6.48
C GLY A 170 6.80 14.46 5.76
N GLU A 171 7.79 13.58 5.76
CA GLU A 171 7.64 12.23 5.20
C GLU A 171 7.00 11.28 6.20
N VAL A 172 6.28 10.27 5.69
CA VAL A 172 5.62 9.26 6.53
C VAL A 172 6.66 8.49 7.34
N ASN A 173 6.49 8.47 8.65
CA ASN A 173 7.28 7.62 9.52
C ASN A 173 6.86 6.16 9.34
N THR A 174 7.66 5.40 8.58
CA THR A 174 7.35 3.99 8.28
C THR A 174 7.36 3.10 9.52
N SER A 175 8.03 3.50 10.61
CA SER A 175 7.98 2.76 11.87
C SER A 175 6.59 2.81 12.49
N SER A 176 5.85 3.91 12.33
CA SER A 176 4.47 4.01 12.86
C SER A 176 3.50 3.01 12.22
N ILE A 177 3.78 2.56 10.99
CA ILE A 177 2.98 1.53 10.32
C ILE A 177 3.23 0.15 10.96
N LEU A 178 4.41 -0.05 11.54
CA LEU A 178 4.90 -1.35 12.01
C LEU A 178 4.74 -1.53 13.52
N ASP A 179 4.75 -0.45 14.31
CA ASP A 179 5.03 -0.48 15.74
C ASP A 179 4.00 -1.22 16.61
N ASN A 180 2.72 -1.24 16.28
CA ASN A 180 1.71 -1.75 17.23
C ASN A 180 1.02 -3.05 16.80
N SER A 181 1.24 -3.54 15.59
CA SER A 181 0.54 -4.70 15.05
C SER A 181 1.44 -5.73 14.38
N LEU A 182 2.76 -5.49 14.38
CA LEU A 182 3.73 -6.45 13.86
C LEU A 182 3.90 -7.61 14.82
N LYS A 183 3.57 -8.82 14.36
CA LYS A 183 3.68 -10.07 15.13
C LYS A 183 4.92 -10.85 14.71
N GLY A 184 5.60 -11.43 15.66
CA GLY A 184 6.83 -12.19 15.49
C GLY A 184 7.84 -11.87 16.61
N PRO A 185 9.11 -12.25 16.45
CA PRO A 185 9.65 -13.06 15.35
C PRO A 185 9.17 -14.51 15.34
N LYS A 186 9.02 -15.07 14.16
CA LYS A 186 8.89 -16.52 13.96
C LYS A 186 10.04 -17.00 13.10
N ILE A 187 10.53 -18.20 13.36
CA ILE A 187 11.68 -18.75 12.63
C ILE A 187 11.18 -19.76 11.59
N LEU A 188 11.59 -19.56 10.35
CA LEU A 188 11.41 -20.47 9.24
C LEU A 188 12.79 -21.09 8.95
N ASN A 189 12.91 -22.40 9.05
CA ASN A 189 14.12 -23.16 8.74
C ASN A 189 13.74 -24.52 8.15
N GLN A 190 14.71 -25.31 7.72
CA GLN A 190 14.46 -26.63 7.09
C GLN A 190 13.62 -27.60 7.95
N GLY A 191 13.66 -27.46 9.25
CA GLY A 191 12.81 -28.23 10.18
C GLY A 191 11.47 -27.58 10.49
N SER A 192 11.24 -26.37 9.99
CA SER A 192 10.02 -25.61 10.23
C SER A 192 8.92 -26.00 9.27
N ARG A 193 7.70 -25.78 9.72
CA ARG A 193 6.54 -25.86 8.86
C ARG A 193 6.59 -24.76 7.79
N ASN A 194 5.99 -25.05 6.64
CA ASN A 194 5.84 -24.11 5.54
C ASN A 194 5.36 -22.71 6.03
N LEU A 195 5.81 -21.65 5.39
CA LEU A 195 5.46 -20.25 5.70
C LEU A 195 3.96 -20.04 5.95
N LYS A 196 3.09 -20.71 5.18
CA LYS A 196 1.63 -20.67 5.37
C LYS A 196 1.13 -21.09 6.76
N HIS A 197 1.94 -21.82 7.53
CA HIS A 197 1.61 -22.21 8.90
C HIS A 197 2.12 -21.22 9.96
N LEU A 198 2.95 -20.27 9.55
CA LEU A 198 3.49 -19.24 10.44
C LEU A 198 2.58 -18.00 10.53
N VAL A 199 1.75 -17.79 9.52
CA VAL A 199 0.86 -16.62 9.44
C VAL A 199 -0.62 -17.06 9.47
N PRO A 200 -1.53 -16.25 10.03
CA PRO A 200 -2.95 -16.62 10.16
C PRO A 200 -3.80 -16.29 8.92
N PHE A 201 -3.18 -15.98 7.78
CA PHE A 201 -3.85 -15.59 6.53
C PHE A 201 -3.28 -16.33 5.33
N SER A 202 -4.04 -16.33 4.20
CA SER A 202 -3.60 -16.95 2.95
C SER A 202 -2.43 -16.18 2.33
N LEU A 203 -1.43 -16.90 1.83
CA LEU A 203 -0.29 -16.33 1.13
C LEU A 203 -0.65 -15.75 -0.23
N ASP A 204 -1.70 -16.24 -0.89
CA ASP A 204 -2.14 -15.77 -2.21
C ASP A 204 -2.49 -14.26 -2.25
N LYS A 205 -2.81 -13.72 -1.08
CA LYS A 205 -3.15 -12.30 -0.90
C LYS A 205 -2.14 -11.56 -0.05
N ALA A 206 -1.02 -12.19 0.26
CA ALA A 206 0.00 -11.61 1.11
C ALA A 206 0.94 -10.72 0.31
N VAL A 207 1.32 -9.60 0.92
CA VAL A 207 2.43 -8.77 0.46
C VAL A 207 3.68 -9.22 1.18
N MET A 208 4.72 -9.60 0.43
CA MET A 208 5.93 -10.17 1.01
C MET A 208 7.15 -9.29 0.74
N PHE A 209 7.97 -9.15 1.75
CA PHE A 209 9.28 -8.51 1.67
C PHE A 209 10.35 -9.48 2.15
N LEU A 210 11.39 -9.66 1.35
CA LEU A 210 12.58 -10.41 1.72
C LEU A 210 13.78 -9.45 1.79
N ASN A 211 14.42 -9.39 2.96
CA ASN A 211 15.56 -8.48 3.21
C ASN A 211 15.27 -7.01 2.84
N GLY A 212 14.00 -6.58 3.01
CA GLY A 212 13.55 -5.22 2.72
C GLY A 212 13.10 -4.97 1.28
N GLU A 213 13.25 -5.93 0.38
CA GLU A 213 12.78 -5.85 -1.00
C GLU A 213 11.47 -6.61 -1.18
N SER A 214 10.63 -6.15 -2.12
CA SER A 214 9.38 -6.85 -2.46
C SER A 214 9.71 -8.19 -3.10
N SER A 215 9.04 -9.25 -2.65
CA SER A 215 9.23 -10.61 -3.15
C SER A 215 7.86 -11.27 -3.35
N ASP A 216 7.75 -12.07 -4.39
CA ASP A 216 6.55 -12.87 -4.65
C ASP A 216 6.60 -14.21 -3.90
N GLU A 217 7.78 -14.61 -3.44
CA GLU A 217 8.01 -15.86 -2.74
C GLU A 217 9.09 -15.70 -1.66
N ILE A 218 8.92 -16.42 -0.56
CA ILE A 218 9.94 -16.55 0.50
C ILE A 218 10.32 -18.01 0.57
N GLU A 219 11.43 -18.35 -0.05
CA GLU A 219 11.96 -19.70 -0.04
C GLU A 219 12.60 -20.06 1.31
N ILE A 220 12.46 -21.33 1.69
CA ILE A 220 13.19 -21.90 2.82
C ILE A 220 14.59 -22.28 2.30
N ASN A 221 15.61 -21.61 2.80
CA ASN A 221 16.98 -21.95 2.53
C ASN A 221 17.63 -22.69 3.73
N ASP A 222 18.91 -23.04 3.62
CA ASP A 222 19.68 -23.73 4.67
C ASP A 222 19.87 -22.88 5.94
N TYR A 223 19.51 -21.61 5.90
CA TYR A 223 19.65 -20.64 6.97
C TYR A 223 18.30 -20.29 7.57
N ALA A 224 18.32 -19.93 8.84
CA ALA A 224 17.10 -19.49 9.51
C ALA A 224 16.61 -18.16 8.92
N THR A 225 15.37 -18.14 8.50
CA THR A 225 14.67 -16.92 8.06
C THR A 225 13.79 -16.42 9.20
N VAL A 226 14.03 -15.19 9.62
CA VAL A 226 13.23 -14.52 10.65
C VAL A 226 12.03 -13.87 9.98
N VAL A 227 10.83 -14.20 10.45
CA VAL A 227 9.57 -13.75 9.85
C VAL A 227 8.78 -12.91 10.86
N TYR A 228 8.42 -11.71 10.43
CA TYR A 228 7.42 -10.88 11.07
C TYR A 228 6.23 -10.72 10.13
N TYR A 229 5.04 -10.51 10.67
CA TYR A 229 3.87 -10.25 9.83
C TYR A 229 2.91 -9.25 10.47
N HIS A 230 2.19 -8.55 9.60
CA HIS A 230 1.11 -7.65 9.95
C HIS A 230 -0.21 -8.27 9.47
N GLU A 231 -1.12 -8.55 10.40
CA GLU A 231 -2.30 -9.36 10.12
C GLU A 231 -3.34 -8.61 9.27
N GLU A 232 -3.62 -7.35 9.59
CA GLU A 232 -4.63 -6.56 8.88
C GLU A 232 -4.24 -6.29 7.42
N THR A 233 -2.98 -5.91 7.19
CA THR A 233 -2.48 -5.63 5.83
C THR A 233 -2.01 -6.89 5.10
N LYS A 234 -2.03 -8.05 5.77
CA LYS A 234 -1.52 -9.33 5.25
C LYS A 234 -0.10 -9.21 4.70
N THR A 235 0.75 -8.45 5.41
CA THR A 235 2.13 -8.19 5.00
C THR A 235 3.07 -9.07 5.77
N ILE A 236 4.06 -9.64 5.08
CA ILE A 236 5.10 -10.49 5.65
C ILE A 236 6.45 -9.84 5.42
N PHE A 237 7.26 -9.76 6.46
CA PHE A 237 8.65 -9.31 6.43
C PHE A 237 9.54 -10.47 6.80
N ALA A 238 10.34 -10.92 5.86
CA ALA A 238 11.30 -11.99 6.08
C ALA A 238 12.72 -11.46 5.96
N TYR A 239 13.56 -11.92 6.84
CA TYR A 239 14.99 -11.61 6.87
C TYR A 239 15.75 -12.93 6.90
N SER A 240 16.43 -13.25 5.82
CA SER A 240 17.25 -14.44 5.71
C SER A 240 18.69 -14.07 5.39
N SER A 241 19.62 -14.93 5.83
CA SER A 241 20.99 -14.90 5.36
C SER A 241 21.08 -15.59 4.00
N ASP A 242 21.84 -15.03 3.07
CA ASP A 242 22.14 -15.63 1.76
C ASP A 242 23.37 -16.54 1.82
N GLY A 243 23.93 -16.77 3.01
CA GLY A 243 25.13 -17.57 3.21
C GLY A 243 26.46 -16.84 2.96
N GLU A 244 26.44 -15.74 2.22
CA GLU A 244 27.62 -14.86 2.06
C GLU A 244 27.74 -13.88 3.22
N ASN A 245 26.61 -13.39 3.71
CA ASN A 245 26.53 -12.65 4.96
C ASN A 245 26.37 -13.62 6.14
N LYS A 246 27.46 -14.03 6.73
CA LYS A 246 27.52 -14.89 7.93
C LYS A 246 26.93 -14.25 9.19
N GLY A 247 25.88 -13.46 9.06
CA GLY A 247 25.44 -12.51 10.05
C GLY A 247 24.07 -12.77 10.70
N ALA A 248 23.33 -13.80 10.33
CA ALA A 248 22.15 -14.15 11.09
C ALA A 248 22.54 -15.06 12.27
N THR A 249 22.47 -14.53 13.47
CA THR A 249 22.58 -15.30 14.71
C THR A 249 21.33 -15.07 15.54
N ASP A 250 20.86 -16.10 16.19
CA ASP A 250 19.77 -16.02 17.15
C ASP A 250 20.31 -16.04 18.59
N GLY A 251 19.52 -15.49 19.48
CA GLY A 251 19.87 -15.48 20.89
C GLY A 251 19.01 -14.49 21.67
N ARG A 252 19.14 -14.54 23.01
CA ARG A 252 18.53 -13.52 23.87
C ARG A 252 19.35 -12.24 23.85
N ILE A 253 18.71 -11.11 23.62
CA ILE A 253 19.36 -9.80 23.73
C ILE A 253 19.86 -9.64 25.18
N LYS A 254 21.18 -9.51 25.31
CA LYS A 254 21.85 -9.22 26.58
C LYS A 254 22.05 -7.72 26.80
N ALA A 255 22.41 -7.01 25.73
CA ALA A 255 22.63 -5.57 25.77
C ALA A 255 22.41 -4.96 24.39
N ILE A 256 21.95 -3.73 24.36
CA ILE A 256 21.85 -2.90 23.17
C ILE A 256 22.82 -1.74 23.37
N TYR A 257 23.69 -1.50 22.39
CA TYR A 257 24.66 -0.42 22.42
C TYR A 257 24.27 0.68 21.45
N TYR A 258 24.38 1.91 21.91
CA TYR A 258 24.06 3.12 21.15
C TYR A 258 25.33 3.92 20.89
N SER A 259 25.34 4.71 19.83
CA SER A 259 26.42 5.66 19.58
C SER A 259 26.34 6.81 20.57
N ALA A 260 27.50 7.34 20.99
CA ALA A 260 27.54 8.54 21.82
C ALA A 260 27.01 9.79 21.09
N SER A 261 27.04 9.77 19.75
CA SER A 261 26.51 10.85 18.90
C SER A 261 25.02 10.69 18.56
N ASP A 262 24.46 9.49 18.73
CA ASP A 262 23.04 9.20 18.52
C ASP A 262 22.56 8.17 19.54
N PRO A 263 22.02 8.62 20.69
CA PRO A 263 21.58 7.71 21.75
C PRO A 263 20.24 7.03 21.46
N PHE A 264 19.61 7.29 20.30
CA PHE A 264 18.31 6.71 19.93
C PHE A 264 18.41 5.61 18.89
N THR A 265 19.51 5.55 18.12
CA THR A 265 19.72 4.51 17.10
C THR A 265 20.71 3.46 17.58
N PRO A 266 20.28 2.20 17.76
CA PRO A 266 21.18 1.12 18.12
C PRO A 266 22.27 0.91 17.07
N VAL A 267 23.52 0.79 17.47
CA VAL A 267 24.67 0.49 16.59
C VAL A 267 25.11 -0.96 16.68
N SER A 268 24.82 -1.63 17.79
CA SER A 268 25.10 -3.06 17.95
C SER A 268 24.25 -3.68 19.07
N VAL A 269 24.11 -5.00 19.01
CA VAL A 269 23.38 -5.79 19.99
C VAL A 269 24.27 -6.94 20.44
N ALA A 270 24.40 -7.12 21.76
CA ALA A 270 25.01 -8.33 22.30
C ALA A 270 23.92 -9.37 22.57
N LEU A 271 24.18 -10.60 22.13
CA LEU A 271 23.30 -11.75 22.36
C LEU A 271 23.96 -12.70 23.37
N ASN A 272 23.15 -13.39 24.17
CA ASN A 272 23.58 -14.59 24.86
C ASN A 272 23.48 -15.75 23.86
N SER A 273 24.58 -16.48 23.66
CA SER A 273 24.52 -17.81 23.00
C SER A 273 23.70 -18.76 23.89
N HIS A 274 22.91 -19.59 23.27
CA HIS A 274 22.20 -20.71 23.91
C HIS A 274 23.18 -21.77 24.37
#